data_fe16de347a03337c2b9d114e25b46cb1
#
_entry.id   fe16de347a03337c2b9d114e25b46cb1
#
_cell.length_a   1.000
_cell.length_b   1.000
_cell.length_c   1.000
_cell.angle_alpha   90.00
_cell.angle_beta   90.00
_cell.angle_gamma   90.00
#
_symmetry.space_group_name_H-M   'P 1'
#
loop_
_entity.id
_entity.type
_entity.pdbx_description
1 polymer ?
#
loop_
_entity_poly.entity_id
_entity_poly.type
_entity_poly.pdbx_seq_one_letter_code
_entity_poly.pdbx_strand_id
1 'polypeptide(L)'
;MRIKANGIYLEVEESGPVDGVPLILIRGQGSQLVHWPEELNAGFAAAGFRTIAFDNRDVGLSQRCPAPDVPDSADEILAALGAGADLPKPYGIEDMVGDVTGLMDALGIERAHFFGISMGGAVLQQLCIDQPDRVLSATIVMTACRPFTERAAEGREALLALTSSLLVRDVTQQDYLEAQVAEHGLWGSPGYPMPESDIRAMAERAWARGVDAAGKNRQVLAILHAPDRRPGLRQLDQPCLVIHGRQDTLIPLEMGEEIAAHIPGSEFHAIEGMGHIITPKLAPVMVDLVRDFIIRRT
;
A
#
# COMPACT_ATOMS: atom_id res chain seq x y z
N MET A 1 -6.47 14.07 -11.41
CA MET A 1 -6.03 15.49 -11.31
C MET A 1 -4.70 15.57 -10.58
N ARG A 2 -3.94 16.64 -10.82
CA ARG A 2 -2.60 16.77 -10.22
C ARG A 2 -2.64 17.77 -9.07
N ILE A 3 -2.37 17.31 -7.83
CA ILE A 3 -2.45 18.11 -6.60
C ILE A 3 -1.07 18.25 -5.98
N LYS A 4 -0.72 19.46 -5.52
CA LYS A 4 0.51 19.70 -4.77
C LYS A 4 0.28 19.39 -3.30
N ALA A 5 1.01 18.41 -2.75
CA ALA A 5 0.97 17.96 -1.37
C ALA A 5 2.39 17.73 -0.85
N ASN A 6 2.69 18.16 0.35
CA ASN A 6 4.00 17.92 0.98
C ASN A 6 5.21 18.29 0.08
N GLY A 7 5.10 19.38 -0.69
CA GLY A 7 6.16 19.85 -1.57
C GLY A 7 6.28 19.15 -2.94
N ILE A 8 5.55 18.06 -3.17
CA ILE A 8 5.53 17.28 -4.41
C ILE A 8 4.16 17.33 -5.08
N TYR A 9 4.07 16.83 -6.33
CA TYR A 9 2.80 16.67 -7.04
C TYR A 9 2.36 15.21 -7.02
N LEU A 10 1.13 14.96 -6.58
CA LEU A 10 0.46 13.67 -6.61
C LEU A 10 -0.60 13.65 -7.71
N GLU A 11 -0.70 12.54 -8.44
CA GLU A 11 -1.83 12.26 -9.31
C GLU A 11 -2.96 11.65 -8.50
N VAL A 12 -4.15 12.25 -8.59
CA VAL A 12 -5.31 11.97 -7.73
C VAL A 12 -6.54 11.71 -8.57
N GLU A 13 -7.32 10.72 -8.19
CA GLU A 13 -8.67 10.44 -8.71
C GLU A 13 -9.67 10.43 -7.57
N GLU A 14 -10.81 11.10 -7.81
CA GLU A 14 -11.93 11.10 -6.89
C GLU A 14 -13.13 10.41 -7.52
N SER A 15 -13.89 9.68 -6.73
CA SER A 15 -15.14 9.07 -7.14
C SER A 15 -16.19 9.11 -6.02
N GLY A 16 -17.47 8.96 -6.38
CA GLY A 16 -18.58 9.06 -5.46
C GLY A 16 -19.11 10.49 -5.27
N PRO A 17 -20.05 10.69 -4.33
CA PRO A 17 -20.67 11.99 -4.10
C PRO A 17 -19.66 12.99 -3.53
N VAL A 18 -19.67 14.22 -4.05
CA VAL A 18 -18.73 15.30 -3.65
C VAL A 18 -18.87 15.66 -2.17
N ASP A 19 -20.08 15.56 -1.64
CA ASP A 19 -20.42 15.79 -0.24
C ASP A 19 -20.40 14.51 0.63
N GLY A 20 -19.97 13.38 0.04
CA GLY A 20 -19.81 12.12 0.75
C GLY A 20 -18.70 12.16 1.81
N VAL A 21 -18.79 11.27 2.79
CA VAL A 21 -17.73 11.16 3.80
C VAL A 21 -16.41 10.71 3.14
N PRO A 22 -15.29 11.41 3.37
CA PRO A 22 -14.03 11.08 2.72
C PRO A 22 -13.50 9.69 3.12
N LEU A 23 -13.15 8.89 2.12
CA LEU A 23 -12.43 7.63 2.25
C LEU A 23 -11.17 7.67 1.38
N ILE A 24 -10.00 7.73 2.01
CA ILE A 24 -8.71 7.82 1.33
C ILE A 24 -8.11 6.44 1.14
N LEU A 25 -7.74 6.10 -0.12
CA LEU A 25 -7.20 4.81 -0.51
C LEU A 25 -5.69 4.91 -0.72
N ILE A 26 -4.89 4.17 0.08
CA ILE A 26 -3.43 4.20 0.03
C ILE A 26 -2.93 2.87 -0.53
N ARG A 27 -2.30 2.90 -1.72
CA ARG A 27 -1.79 1.72 -2.43
C ARG A 27 -0.49 1.19 -1.83
N GLY A 28 -0.21 -0.08 -2.17
CA GLY A 28 1.05 -0.74 -1.89
C GLY A 28 2.21 -0.28 -2.77
N GLN A 29 3.38 -0.83 -2.52
CA GLN A 29 4.64 -0.55 -3.19
C GLN A 29 4.53 -0.74 -4.70
N GLY A 30 5.00 0.24 -5.46
CA GLY A 30 5.07 0.22 -6.92
C GLY A 30 3.73 0.20 -7.66
N SER A 31 2.62 0.23 -6.94
CA SER A 31 1.28 0.12 -7.52
C SER A 31 0.69 1.48 -7.83
N GLN A 32 0.08 1.61 -9.01
CA GLN A 32 -0.57 2.83 -9.52
C GLN A 32 -2.08 2.82 -9.25
N LEU A 33 -2.74 3.95 -9.43
CA LEU A 33 -4.21 4.12 -9.37
C LEU A 33 -4.97 3.05 -10.14
N VAL A 34 -4.50 2.71 -11.35
CA VAL A 34 -5.14 1.74 -12.24
C VAL A 34 -5.15 0.30 -11.74
N HIS A 35 -4.45 0.02 -10.64
CA HIS A 35 -4.48 -1.30 -9.99
C HIS A 35 -5.61 -1.41 -8.95
N TRP A 36 -6.31 -0.32 -8.60
CA TRP A 36 -7.56 -0.46 -7.87
C TRP A 36 -8.63 -1.06 -8.78
N PRO A 37 -9.28 -2.18 -8.37
CA PRO A 37 -10.43 -2.68 -9.11
C PRO A 37 -11.51 -1.60 -9.24
N GLU A 38 -12.10 -1.46 -10.43
CA GLU A 38 -13.19 -0.52 -10.65
C GLU A 38 -14.38 -0.83 -9.72
N GLU A 39 -14.63 -2.10 -9.47
CA GLU A 39 -15.67 -2.60 -8.56
C GLU A 39 -15.46 -2.12 -7.11
N LEU A 40 -14.20 -1.94 -6.68
CA LEU A 40 -13.90 -1.41 -5.35
C LEU A 40 -14.28 0.08 -5.27
N ASN A 41 -13.83 0.89 -6.22
CA ASN A 41 -14.10 2.32 -6.27
C ASN A 41 -15.61 2.59 -6.44
N ALA A 42 -16.25 1.87 -7.36
CA ALA A 42 -17.69 1.97 -7.61
C ALA A 42 -18.51 1.50 -6.39
N GLY A 43 -18.06 0.44 -5.70
CA GLY A 43 -18.71 -0.06 -4.51
C GLY A 43 -18.67 0.93 -3.35
N PHE A 44 -17.53 1.56 -3.09
CA PHE A 44 -17.42 2.60 -2.07
C PHE A 44 -18.22 3.86 -2.45
N ALA A 45 -18.20 4.26 -3.73
CA ALA A 45 -19.01 5.36 -4.21
C ALA A 45 -20.52 5.10 -4.03
N ALA A 46 -20.98 3.87 -4.34
CA ALA A 46 -22.36 3.44 -4.14
C ALA A 46 -22.75 3.36 -2.65
N ALA A 47 -21.78 3.10 -1.77
CA ALA A 47 -21.96 3.16 -0.31
C ALA A 47 -22.00 4.59 0.24
N GLY A 48 -21.88 5.62 -0.60
CA GLY A 48 -21.98 7.04 -0.23
C GLY A 48 -20.66 7.69 0.18
N PHE A 49 -19.51 7.03 0.02
CA PHE A 49 -18.21 7.61 0.30
C PHE A 49 -17.71 8.48 -0.87
N ARG A 50 -17.08 9.61 -0.54
CA ARG A 50 -16.18 10.32 -1.44
C ARG A 50 -14.84 9.64 -1.39
N THR A 51 -14.53 8.77 -2.35
CA THR A 51 -13.25 8.08 -2.40
C THR A 51 -12.18 8.95 -3.04
N ILE A 52 -11.02 9.02 -2.39
CA ILE A 52 -9.85 9.72 -2.89
C ILE A 52 -8.72 8.68 -3.02
N ALA A 53 -8.35 8.36 -4.25
CA ALA A 53 -7.24 7.49 -4.58
C ALA A 53 -6.12 8.31 -5.24
N PHE A 54 -4.86 7.93 -5.02
CA PHE A 54 -3.73 8.64 -5.60
C PHE A 54 -2.58 7.69 -5.93
N ASP A 55 -1.76 8.07 -6.90
CA ASP A 55 -0.45 7.46 -7.09
C ASP A 55 0.49 7.95 -5.99
N ASN A 56 1.10 7.04 -5.24
CA ASN A 56 2.13 7.39 -4.27
C ASN A 56 3.32 8.09 -4.97
N ARG A 57 4.16 8.83 -4.20
CA ARG A 57 5.43 9.36 -4.74
C ARG A 57 6.20 8.26 -5.48
N ASP A 58 6.89 8.62 -6.54
CA ASP A 58 7.68 7.72 -7.39
C ASP A 58 6.90 6.74 -8.28
N VAL A 59 5.58 6.77 -8.27
CA VAL A 59 4.76 5.81 -9.02
C VAL A 59 3.79 6.54 -9.96
N GLY A 60 3.45 5.90 -11.07
CA GLY A 60 2.44 6.37 -12.02
C GLY A 60 2.73 7.77 -12.54
N LEU A 61 1.78 8.67 -12.40
CA LEU A 61 1.89 10.07 -12.83
C LEU A 61 2.27 11.03 -11.69
N SER A 62 2.45 10.53 -10.46
CA SER A 62 2.98 11.32 -9.36
C SER A 62 4.45 11.66 -9.55
N GLN A 63 4.91 12.67 -8.82
CA GLN A 63 6.26 13.17 -8.94
C GLN A 63 7.30 12.12 -8.57
N ARG A 64 8.38 12.05 -9.37
CA ARG A 64 9.59 11.29 -9.05
C ARG A 64 10.42 12.05 -8.03
N CYS A 65 10.96 11.31 -7.06
CA CYS A 65 11.71 11.85 -5.91
C CYS A 65 13.13 11.23 -5.83
N PRO A 66 13.98 11.41 -6.86
CA PRO A 66 15.34 10.89 -6.83
C PRO A 66 16.17 11.60 -5.76
N ALA A 67 17.11 10.87 -5.16
CA ALA A 67 18.11 11.42 -4.24
C ALA A 67 19.51 11.08 -4.77
N PRO A 68 20.40 12.08 -5.01
CA PRO A 68 21.64 11.88 -5.77
C PRO A 68 22.61 10.84 -5.19
N ASP A 69 22.63 10.68 -3.87
CA ASP A 69 23.57 9.79 -3.18
C ASP A 69 22.91 8.49 -2.68
N VAL A 70 21.72 8.14 -3.21
CA VAL A 70 20.96 6.95 -2.82
C VAL A 70 20.91 5.99 -3.99
N PRO A 71 21.36 4.73 -3.84
CA PRO A 71 21.23 3.74 -4.91
C PRO A 71 19.76 3.47 -5.16
N ASP A 72 19.36 3.41 -6.42
CA ASP A 72 17.98 3.10 -6.82
C ASP A 72 17.87 2.02 -7.90
N SER A 73 19.00 1.45 -8.33
CA SER A 73 19.00 0.22 -9.12
C SER A 73 18.96 -1.01 -8.21
N ALA A 74 18.27 -2.07 -8.68
CA ALA A 74 18.16 -3.32 -7.93
C ALA A 74 19.54 -3.93 -7.61
N ASP A 75 20.47 -3.89 -8.57
CA ASP A 75 21.79 -4.50 -8.42
C ASP A 75 22.67 -3.76 -7.39
N GLU A 76 22.63 -2.42 -7.38
CA GLU A 76 23.36 -1.62 -6.38
C GLU A 76 22.81 -1.84 -4.96
N ILE A 77 21.47 -1.86 -4.81
CA ILE A 77 20.82 -2.10 -3.51
C ILE A 77 21.18 -3.49 -3.00
N LEU A 78 21.09 -4.54 -3.82
CA LEU A 78 21.43 -5.89 -3.43
C LEU A 78 22.93 -6.05 -3.12
N ALA A 79 23.81 -5.41 -3.89
CA ALA A 79 25.24 -5.40 -3.64
C ALA A 79 25.59 -4.75 -2.30
N ALA A 80 24.98 -3.60 -1.99
CA ALA A 80 25.17 -2.89 -0.73
C ALA A 80 24.65 -3.70 0.46
N LEU A 81 23.45 -4.26 0.39
CA LEU A 81 22.91 -5.18 1.41
C LEU A 81 23.79 -6.42 1.58
N GLY A 82 24.25 -7.01 0.48
CA GLY A 82 25.15 -8.16 0.47
C GLY A 82 26.49 -7.85 1.14
N ALA A 83 27.02 -6.64 1.01
CA ALA A 83 28.21 -6.16 1.69
C ALA A 83 27.98 -5.79 3.17
N GLY A 84 26.73 -5.67 3.61
CA GLY A 84 26.37 -5.18 4.94
C GLY A 84 26.57 -3.67 5.09
N ALA A 85 26.51 -2.95 3.99
CA ALA A 85 26.57 -1.50 4.00
C ALA A 85 25.27 -0.90 4.52
N ASP A 86 25.36 0.24 5.19
CA ASP A 86 24.22 1.06 5.51
C ASP A 86 23.68 1.69 4.20
N LEU A 87 22.40 1.43 3.93
CA LEU A 87 21.74 1.99 2.76
C LEU A 87 21.05 3.31 3.15
N PRO A 88 21.38 4.45 2.55
CA PRO A 88 20.60 5.65 2.77
C PRO A 88 19.20 5.49 2.17
N LYS A 89 18.21 6.15 2.79
CA LYS A 89 16.86 6.23 2.24
C LYS A 89 16.64 7.58 1.56
N PRO A 90 15.95 7.62 0.42
CA PRO A 90 15.63 8.91 -0.23
C PRO A 90 14.52 9.65 0.51
N TYR A 91 13.63 8.90 1.15
CA TYR A 91 12.52 9.32 2.01
C TYR A 91 12.09 8.10 2.85
N GLY A 92 11.25 8.33 3.86
CA GLY A 92 10.70 7.26 4.69
C GLY A 92 9.18 7.14 4.59
N ILE A 93 8.62 6.21 5.37
CA ILE A 93 7.17 6.07 5.53
C ILE A 93 6.56 7.36 6.12
N GLU A 94 7.29 8.06 6.96
CA GLU A 94 6.92 9.35 7.55
C GLU A 94 6.72 10.47 6.51
N ASP A 95 7.52 10.49 5.45
CA ASP A 95 7.34 11.42 4.33
C ASP A 95 6.07 11.09 3.53
N MET A 96 5.75 9.80 3.40
CA MET A 96 4.52 9.35 2.74
C MET A 96 3.27 9.67 3.58
N VAL A 97 3.37 9.66 4.91
CA VAL A 97 2.34 10.20 5.80
C VAL A 97 2.13 11.69 5.53
N GLY A 98 3.23 12.44 5.38
CA GLY A 98 3.20 13.85 4.99
C GLY A 98 2.49 14.08 3.65
N ASP A 99 2.66 13.17 2.67
CA ASP A 99 1.95 13.25 1.38
C ASP A 99 0.45 13.10 1.56
N VAL A 100 0.02 12.12 2.36
CA VAL A 100 -1.41 11.89 2.65
C VAL A 100 -2.02 13.08 3.35
N THR A 101 -1.39 13.60 4.40
CA THR A 101 -1.92 14.74 5.15
C THR A 101 -1.88 16.03 4.34
N GLY A 102 -0.82 16.24 3.56
CA GLY A 102 -0.73 17.37 2.62
C GLY A 102 -1.79 17.29 1.50
N LEU A 103 -2.16 16.08 1.05
CA LEU A 103 -3.27 15.90 0.12
C LEU A 103 -4.61 16.24 0.78
N MET A 104 -4.84 15.81 2.01
CA MET A 104 -6.03 16.19 2.78
C MET A 104 -6.15 17.71 2.92
N ASP A 105 -5.06 18.37 3.29
CA ASP A 105 -5.03 19.83 3.44
C ASP A 105 -5.36 20.55 2.13
N ALA A 106 -4.80 20.08 1.01
CA ALA A 106 -5.07 20.64 -0.32
C ALA A 106 -6.52 20.44 -0.77
N LEU A 107 -7.18 19.38 -0.29
CA LEU A 107 -8.59 19.07 -0.58
C LEU A 107 -9.58 19.64 0.47
N GLY A 108 -9.08 20.32 1.51
CA GLY A 108 -9.90 20.84 2.60
C GLY A 108 -10.54 19.75 3.47
N ILE A 109 -9.89 18.59 3.57
CA ILE A 109 -10.36 17.44 4.35
C ILE A 109 -9.69 17.48 5.73
N GLU A 110 -10.47 17.75 6.76
CA GLU A 110 -9.97 17.77 8.14
C GLU A 110 -9.74 16.34 8.66
N ARG A 111 -10.73 15.45 8.49
CA ARG A 111 -10.69 14.05 8.92
C ARG A 111 -11.25 13.13 7.84
N ALA A 112 -10.74 11.90 7.77
CA ALA A 112 -11.19 10.91 6.81
C ALA A 112 -11.20 9.50 7.38
N HIS A 113 -11.94 8.60 6.73
CA HIS A 113 -11.72 7.17 6.81
C HIS A 113 -10.57 6.79 5.86
N PHE A 114 -9.85 5.73 6.20
CA PHE A 114 -8.72 5.28 5.40
C PHE A 114 -8.80 3.79 5.08
N PHE A 115 -8.32 3.45 3.90
CA PHE A 115 -8.12 2.07 3.44
C PHE A 115 -6.71 1.94 2.89
N GLY A 116 -5.81 1.30 3.64
CA GLY A 116 -4.39 1.16 3.29
C GLY A 116 -3.99 -0.29 3.09
N ILE A 117 -3.35 -0.62 1.96
CA ILE A 117 -2.94 -1.98 1.64
C ILE A 117 -1.41 -2.11 1.56
N SER A 118 -0.85 -3.21 2.08
CA SER A 118 0.58 -3.53 1.98
C SER A 118 1.44 -2.36 2.51
N MET A 119 2.36 -1.79 1.73
CA MET A 119 3.08 -0.55 2.09
C MET A 119 2.13 0.58 2.48
N GLY A 120 1.00 0.75 1.78
CA GLY A 120 -0.03 1.75 2.15
C GLY A 120 -0.67 1.47 3.51
N GLY A 121 -0.75 0.21 3.92
CA GLY A 121 -1.14 -0.18 5.27
C GLY A 121 -0.09 0.20 6.33
N ALA A 122 1.20 0.16 5.97
CA ALA A 122 2.28 0.64 6.84
C ALA A 122 2.24 2.18 6.99
N VAL A 123 2.00 2.90 5.88
CA VAL A 123 1.78 4.36 5.89
C VAL A 123 0.57 4.71 6.75
N LEU A 124 -0.54 3.98 6.62
CA LEU A 124 -1.75 4.21 7.41
C LEU A 124 -1.52 3.95 8.92
N GLN A 125 -0.79 2.89 9.28
CA GLN A 125 -0.41 2.65 10.69
C GLN A 125 0.38 3.84 11.24
N GLN A 126 1.37 4.33 10.49
CA GLN A 126 2.19 5.47 10.90
C GLN A 126 1.35 6.76 10.98
N LEU A 127 0.42 6.97 10.04
CA LEU A 127 -0.52 8.09 10.09
C LEU A 127 -1.39 8.06 11.35
N CYS A 128 -1.93 6.90 11.72
CA CYS A 128 -2.71 6.74 12.95
C CYS A 128 -1.89 7.09 14.21
N ILE A 129 -0.60 6.77 14.21
CA ILE A 129 0.31 7.06 15.33
C ILE A 129 0.66 8.55 15.40
N ASP A 130 1.05 9.15 14.26
CA ASP A 130 1.61 10.49 14.22
C ASP A 130 0.53 11.59 14.21
N GLN A 131 -0.64 11.29 13.61
CA GLN A 131 -1.70 12.25 13.35
C GLN A 131 -3.10 11.68 13.67
N PRO A 132 -3.33 11.21 14.90
CA PRO A 132 -4.56 10.52 15.30
C PRO A 132 -5.83 11.35 15.04
N ASP A 133 -5.74 12.66 15.18
CA ASP A 133 -6.87 13.59 15.00
C ASP A 133 -7.35 13.68 13.54
N ARG A 134 -6.55 13.21 12.57
CA ARG A 134 -6.91 13.20 11.15
C ARG A 134 -7.71 11.94 10.75
N VAL A 135 -7.77 10.93 11.62
CA VAL A 135 -8.32 9.59 11.32
C VAL A 135 -9.68 9.41 11.98
N LEU A 136 -10.71 9.18 11.16
CA LEU A 136 -12.04 8.74 11.62
C LEU A 136 -12.04 7.23 11.90
N SER A 137 -11.51 6.44 10.99
CA SER A 137 -11.22 5.01 11.16
C SER A 137 -10.15 4.55 10.18
N ALA A 138 -9.49 3.45 10.49
CA ALA A 138 -8.44 2.86 9.66
C ALA A 138 -8.78 1.42 9.28
N THR A 139 -8.82 1.11 7.97
CA THR A 139 -8.83 -0.26 7.46
C THR A 139 -7.43 -0.62 6.96
N ILE A 140 -6.78 -1.51 7.68
CA ILE A 140 -5.38 -1.93 7.48
C ILE A 140 -5.39 -3.32 6.84
N VAL A 141 -4.88 -3.44 5.61
CA VAL A 141 -5.04 -4.66 4.81
C VAL A 141 -3.69 -5.24 4.39
N MET A 142 -3.52 -6.57 4.54
CA MET A 142 -2.39 -7.38 4.07
C MET A 142 -1.02 -6.71 4.25
N THR A 143 -0.67 -6.34 5.49
CA THR A 143 0.56 -5.63 5.84
C THR A 143 1.16 -6.14 7.14
N ALA A 144 2.31 -5.58 7.53
CA ALA A 144 3.00 -5.90 8.78
C ALA A 144 3.24 -4.62 9.60
N CYS A 145 3.52 -4.78 10.91
CA CYS A 145 3.85 -3.66 11.82
C CYS A 145 5.31 -3.68 12.29
N ARG A 146 6.01 -4.80 12.08
CA ARG A 146 7.43 -4.97 12.47
C ARG A 146 8.36 -4.20 11.53
N PRO A 147 9.57 -3.82 12.00
CA PRO A 147 10.64 -3.41 11.12
C PRO A 147 10.97 -4.52 10.12
N PHE A 148 11.19 -4.15 8.87
CA PHE A 148 11.59 -5.12 7.85
C PHE A 148 12.92 -5.82 8.21
N THR A 149 13.80 -5.10 8.92
CA THR A 149 15.10 -5.60 9.38
C THR A 149 14.99 -6.70 10.44
N GLU A 150 13.86 -6.91 11.11
CA GLU A 150 13.69 -8.08 12.00
C GLU A 150 13.80 -9.40 11.23
N ARG A 151 13.51 -9.44 9.94
CA ARG A 151 13.81 -10.60 9.10
C ARG A 151 15.30 -10.86 8.92
N ALA A 152 16.17 -9.87 9.19
CA ALA A 152 17.59 -10.10 9.29
C ALA A 152 17.97 -11.03 10.45
N ALA A 153 17.11 -11.16 11.46
CA ALA A 153 17.29 -12.13 12.54
C ALA A 153 17.15 -13.59 12.06
N GLU A 154 16.43 -13.81 10.94
CA GLU A 154 16.35 -15.10 10.24
C GLU A 154 17.59 -15.38 9.38
N GLY A 155 18.49 -14.41 9.27
CA GLY A 155 19.74 -14.46 8.52
C GLY A 155 19.77 -13.49 7.35
N ARG A 156 20.99 -13.07 6.99
CA ARG A 156 21.24 -12.14 5.86
C ARG A 156 20.65 -12.67 4.54
N GLU A 157 20.70 -13.97 4.34
CA GLU A 157 20.22 -14.62 3.12
C GLU A 157 18.70 -14.46 2.96
N ALA A 158 17.95 -14.61 4.05
CA ALA A 158 16.50 -14.40 4.07
C ALA A 158 16.13 -12.93 3.77
N LEU A 159 16.86 -11.98 4.35
CA LEU A 159 16.68 -10.55 4.06
C LEU A 159 16.97 -10.23 2.58
N LEU A 160 18.05 -10.76 2.02
CA LEU A 160 18.41 -10.55 0.61
C LEU A 160 17.36 -11.16 -0.32
N ALA A 161 16.90 -12.39 -0.04
CA ALA A 161 15.88 -13.05 -0.86
C ALA A 161 14.57 -12.26 -0.88
N LEU A 162 14.09 -11.81 0.28
CA LEU A 162 12.87 -11.01 0.36
C LEU A 162 13.03 -9.64 -0.29
N THR A 163 14.15 -8.95 -0.06
CA THR A 163 14.41 -7.66 -0.71
C THR A 163 14.47 -7.83 -2.23
N SER A 164 15.14 -8.87 -2.72
CA SER A 164 15.23 -9.17 -4.15
C SER A 164 13.86 -9.41 -4.79
N SER A 165 12.89 -9.97 -4.06
CA SER A 165 11.54 -10.19 -4.59
C SER A 165 10.72 -8.89 -4.74
N LEU A 166 11.10 -7.83 -4.06
CA LEU A 166 10.43 -6.53 -4.12
C LEU A 166 11.09 -5.56 -5.11
N LEU A 167 12.39 -5.74 -5.37
CA LEU A 167 13.15 -4.89 -6.29
C LEU A 167 12.81 -5.22 -7.74
N VAL A 168 12.84 -4.20 -8.57
CA VAL A 168 12.62 -4.34 -10.03
C VAL A 168 13.80 -3.79 -10.80
N ARG A 169 14.02 -4.35 -11.99
CA ARG A 169 14.97 -3.87 -12.99
C ARG A 169 14.22 -3.15 -14.11
N ASP A 170 14.94 -2.32 -14.86
CA ASP A 170 14.42 -1.79 -16.11
C ASP A 170 14.09 -2.96 -17.06
N VAL A 171 12.91 -2.93 -17.60
CA VAL A 171 12.38 -4.01 -18.43
C VAL A 171 11.66 -3.42 -19.65
N THR A 172 11.48 -4.23 -20.67
CA THR A 172 10.59 -3.89 -21.79
C THR A 172 9.12 -3.97 -21.37
N GLN A 173 8.22 -3.39 -22.16
CA GLN A 173 6.79 -3.54 -21.94
C GLN A 173 6.37 -5.01 -21.84
N GLN A 174 6.88 -5.84 -22.74
CA GLN A 174 6.55 -7.28 -22.79
C GLN A 174 6.98 -7.96 -21.48
N ASP A 175 8.20 -7.72 -21.02
CA ASP A 175 8.70 -8.30 -19.76
C ASP A 175 7.87 -7.83 -18.55
N TYR A 176 7.43 -6.56 -18.56
CA TYR A 176 6.56 -6.04 -17.52
C TYR A 176 5.20 -6.75 -17.49
N LEU A 177 4.57 -6.96 -18.65
CA LEU A 177 3.31 -7.68 -18.76
C LEU A 177 3.44 -9.12 -18.24
N GLU A 178 4.51 -9.81 -18.65
CA GLU A 178 4.79 -11.18 -18.19
C GLU A 178 5.02 -11.23 -16.68
N ALA A 179 5.75 -10.25 -16.13
CA ALA A 179 5.99 -10.14 -14.68
C ALA A 179 4.67 -9.96 -13.92
N GLN A 180 3.75 -9.11 -14.42
CA GLN A 180 2.45 -8.91 -13.79
C GLN A 180 1.59 -10.18 -13.78
N VAL A 181 1.62 -10.97 -14.85
CA VAL A 181 0.95 -12.27 -14.88
C VAL A 181 1.58 -13.23 -13.86
N ALA A 182 2.91 -13.29 -13.82
CA ALA A 182 3.64 -14.13 -12.86
C ALA A 182 3.35 -13.72 -11.39
N GLU A 183 3.34 -12.41 -11.09
CA GLU A 183 2.99 -11.88 -9.76
C GLU A 183 1.58 -12.31 -9.32
N HIS A 184 0.60 -12.28 -10.23
CA HIS A 184 -0.76 -12.76 -9.94
C HIS A 184 -0.80 -14.28 -9.71
N GLY A 185 0.09 -15.03 -10.36
CA GLY A 185 0.25 -16.47 -10.12
C GLY A 185 0.85 -16.78 -8.74
N LEU A 186 1.77 -15.94 -8.25
CA LEU A 186 2.48 -16.13 -6.98
C LEU A 186 1.70 -15.58 -5.78
N TRP A 187 1.13 -14.39 -5.93
CA TRP A 187 0.55 -13.59 -4.83
C TRP A 187 -0.95 -13.34 -5.00
N GLY A 188 -1.55 -13.83 -6.08
CA GLY A 188 -2.97 -13.62 -6.36
C GLY A 188 -3.88 -14.27 -5.33
N SER A 189 -5.15 -13.93 -5.41
CA SER A 189 -6.22 -14.46 -4.54
C SER A 189 -6.86 -15.69 -5.19
N PRO A 190 -6.50 -16.93 -4.81
CA PRO A 190 -6.96 -18.13 -5.51
C PRO A 190 -8.47 -18.36 -5.42
N GLY A 191 -9.12 -17.90 -4.33
CA GLY A 191 -10.58 -17.93 -4.22
C GLY A 191 -11.30 -16.86 -5.06
N TYR A 192 -10.56 -15.85 -5.53
CA TYR A 192 -11.06 -14.70 -6.28
C TYR A 192 -10.18 -14.44 -7.53
N PRO A 193 -10.05 -15.41 -8.44
CA PRO A 193 -9.10 -15.32 -9.54
C PRO A 193 -9.49 -14.21 -10.52
N MET A 194 -8.45 -13.55 -11.07
CA MET A 194 -8.55 -12.60 -12.18
C MET A 194 -8.09 -13.27 -13.47
N PRO A 195 -8.84 -13.17 -14.58
CA PRO A 195 -8.40 -13.71 -15.88
C PRO A 195 -7.08 -13.08 -16.34
N GLU A 196 -6.23 -13.86 -17.00
CA GLU A 196 -4.94 -13.36 -17.52
C GLU A 196 -5.14 -12.18 -18.49
N SER A 197 -6.19 -12.21 -19.32
CA SER A 197 -6.53 -11.09 -20.21
C SER A 197 -6.71 -9.78 -19.48
N ASP A 198 -7.35 -9.82 -18.31
CA ASP A 198 -7.65 -8.63 -17.51
C ASP A 198 -6.39 -8.14 -16.77
N ILE A 199 -5.53 -9.09 -16.34
CA ILE A 199 -4.20 -8.77 -15.78
C ILE A 199 -3.35 -8.04 -16.82
N ARG A 200 -3.28 -8.56 -18.04
CA ARG A 200 -2.54 -7.93 -19.16
C ARG A 200 -3.10 -6.54 -19.49
N ALA A 201 -4.41 -6.41 -19.61
CA ALA A 201 -5.05 -5.14 -19.91
C ALA A 201 -4.79 -4.09 -18.79
N MET A 202 -4.80 -4.50 -17.53
CA MET A 202 -4.41 -3.64 -16.40
C MET A 202 -2.94 -3.24 -16.48
N ALA A 203 -2.04 -4.18 -16.79
CA ALA A 203 -0.61 -3.94 -16.93
C ALA A 203 -0.31 -2.99 -18.11
N GLU A 204 -0.99 -3.13 -19.25
CA GLU A 204 -0.89 -2.18 -20.36
C GLU A 204 -1.27 -0.76 -19.97
N ARG A 205 -2.38 -0.60 -19.23
CA ARG A 205 -2.77 0.72 -18.70
C ARG A 205 -1.72 1.28 -17.75
N ALA A 206 -1.15 0.46 -16.88
CA ALA A 206 -0.10 0.88 -15.95
C ALA A 206 1.18 1.28 -16.70
N TRP A 207 1.57 0.50 -17.73
CA TRP A 207 2.71 0.81 -18.58
C TRP A 207 2.55 2.14 -19.30
N ALA A 208 1.40 2.39 -19.88
CA ALA A 208 1.09 3.63 -20.60
C ALA A 208 1.14 4.87 -19.69
N ARG A 209 0.93 4.72 -18.38
CA ARG A 209 1.06 5.78 -17.37
C ARG A 209 2.52 6.00 -16.92
N GLY A 210 3.41 5.12 -17.28
CA GLY A 210 4.83 5.16 -16.92
C GLY A 210 5.18 4.23 -15.75
N VAL A 211 6.03 3.25 -16.05
CA VAL A 211 6.67 2.38 -15.07
C VAL A 211 8.09 2.87 -14.87
N ASP A 212 8.49 3.03 -13.61
CA ASP A 212 9.81 3.53 -13.20
C ASP A 212 10.41 2.55 -12.18
N ALA A 213 11.40 1.77 -12.62
CA ALA A 213 12.07 0.80 -11.76
C ALA A 213 12.79 1.47 -10.58
N ALA A 214 13.50 2.56 -10.85
CA ALA A 214 14.20 3.32 -9.81
C ALA A 214 13.23 3.86 -8.75
N GLY A 215 12.08 4.40 -9.17
CA GLY A 215 11.04 4.87 -8.25
C GLY A 215 10.48 3.75 -7.38
N LYS A 216 10.18 2.58 -7.97
CA LYS A 216 9.73 1.40 -7.20
C LYS A 216 10.79 0.95 -6.20
N ASN A 217 12.07 0.98 -6.57
CA ASN A 217 13.19 0.58 -5.72
C ASN A 217 13.40 1.58 -4.57
N ARG A 218 13.21 2.88 -4.79
CA ARG A 218 13.22 3.89 -3.71
C ARG A 218 12.13 3.64 -2.68
N GLN A 219 10.95 3.19 -3.08
CA GLN A 219 9.90 2.76 -2.14
C GLN A 219 10.32 1.50 -1.34
N VAL A 220 11.06 0.56 -1.95
CA VAL A 220 11.64 -0.58 -1.21
C VAL A 220 12.59 -0.09 -0.12
N LEU A 221 13.44 0.91 -0.41
CA LEU A 221 14.31 1.51 0.60
C LEU A 221 13.51 2.15 1.74
N ALA A 222 12.40 2.81 1.46
CA ALA A 222 11.51 3.35 2.49
C ALA A 222 10.91 2.24 3.38
N ILE A 223 10.53 1.09 2.79
CA ILE A 223 10.04 -0.08 3.54
C ILE A 223 11.14 -0.69 4.41
N LEU A 224 12.37 -0.82 3.90
CA LEU A 224 13.51 -1.36 4.64
C LEU A 224 13.83 -0.55 5.91
N HIS A 225 13.56 0.76 5.87
CA HIS A 225 13.79 1.68 6.98
C HIS A 225 12.52 1.97 7.79
N ALA A 226 11.42 1.29 7.52
CA ALA A 226 10.18 1.50 8.28
C ALA A 226 10.40 1.18 9.77
N PRO A 227 9.94 2.06 10.68
CA PRO A 227 10.12 1.85 12.12
C PRO A 227 9.28 0.67 12.64
N ASP A 228 9.60 0.22 13.85
CA ASP A 228 8.72 -0.65 14.62
C ASP A 228 7.47 0.14 15.05
N ARG A 229 6.31 -0.23 14.53
CA ARG A 229 5.04 0.45 14.83
C ARG A 229 4.28 -0.17 16.00
N ARG A 230 4.69 -1.36 16.48
CA ARG A 230 4.00 -2.06 17.58
C ARG A 230 3.81 -1.23 18.83
N PRO A 231 4.81 -0.43 19.29
CA PRO A 231 4.62 0.43 20.46
C PRO A 231 3.55 1.51 20.26
N GLY A 232 3.51 2.14 19.08
CA GLY A 232 2.52 3.16 18.73
C GLY A 232 1.12 2.57 18.55
N LEU A 233 1.01 1.40 17.90
CA LEU A 233 -0.27 0.72 17.70
C LEU A 233 -1.01 0.41 19.00
N ARG A 234 -0.28 0.15 20.08
CA ARG A 234 -0.87 -0.09 21.42
C ARG A 234 -1.52 1.14 22.04
N GLN A 235 -1.27 2.32 21.49
CA GLN A 235 -1.77 3.60 21.98
C GLN A 235 -2.92 4.15 21.12
N LEU A 236 -3.35 3.42 20.11
CA LEU A 236 -4.40 3.86 19.20
C LEU A 236 -5.78 3.78 19.86
N ASP A 237 -6.53 4.87 19.78
CA ASP A 237 -7.93 4.96 20.21
C ASP A 237 -8.90 4.97 19.01
N GLN A 238 -8.40 5.17 17.77
CA GLN A 238 -9.23 5.20 16.58
C GLN A 238 -9.78 3.80 16.26
N PRO A 239 -11.02 3.70 15.76
CA PRO A 239 -11.56 2.44 15.27
C PRO A 239 -10.69 1.85 14.15
N CYS A 240 -10.20 0.63 14.33
CA CYS A 240 -9.36 -0.06 13.37
C CYS A 240 -9.97 -1.40 12.94
N LEU A 241 -9.99 -1.62 11.63
CA LEU A 241 -10.31 -2.89 11.00
C LEU A 241 -9.05 -3.45 10.36
N VAL A 242 -8.66 -4.65 10.72
CA VAL A 242 -7.52 -5.35 10.10
C VAL A 242 -8.06 -6.49 9.23
N ILE A 243 -7.69 -6.50 7.96
CA ILE A 243 -8.09 -7.54 6.99
C ILE A 243 -6.84 -8.21 6.44
N HIS A 244 -6.82 -9.54 6.41
CA HIS A 244 -5.71 -10.30 5.84
C HIS A 244 -6.18 -11.52 5.08
N GLY A 245 -5.46 -11.89 4.02
CA GLY A 245 -5.72 -13.11 3.26
C GLY A 245 -5.12 -14.33 3.93
N ARG A 246 -5.87 -15.44 4.01
CA ARG A 246 -5.32 -16.71 4.51
C ARG A 246 -4.31 -17.33 3.55
N GLN A 247 -4.40 -17.01 2.27
CA GLN A 247 -3.50 -17.49 1.21
C GLN A 247 -2.48 -16.43 0.79
N ASP A 248 -2.23 -15.42 1.62
CA ASP A 248 -1.19 -14.43 1.35
C ASP A 248 0.21 -15.06 1.53
N THR A 249 0.89 -15.27 0.41
CA THR A 249 2.23 -15.86 0.36
C THR A 249 3.35 -14.81 0.41
N LEU A 250 3.02 -13.51 0.24
CA LEU A 250 3.99 -12.42 0.32
C LEU A 250 4.14 -11.92 1.76
N ILE A 251 3.02 -11.64 2.42
CA ILE A 251 2.98 -11.25 3.83
C ILE A 251 2.09 -12.27 4.56
N PRO A 252 2.67 -13.15 5.39
CA PRO A 252 1.92 -14.21 6.06
C PRO A 252 0.80 -13.67 6.96
N LEU A 253 -0.28 -14.46 7.12
CA LEU A 253 -1.48 -14.14 7.91
C LEU A 253 -1.14 -13.65 9.33
N GLU A 254 -0.12 -14.24 9.95
CA GLU A 254 0.32 -13.95 11.31
C GLU A 254 0.74 -12.48 11.49
N MET A 255 1.14 -11.81 10.41
CA MET A 255 1.46 -10.37 10.45
C MET A 255 0.21 -9.52 10.65
N GLY A 256 -0.91 -9.90 10.03
CA GLY A 256 -2.20 -9.25 10.26
C GLY A 256 -2.76 -9.55 11.66
N GLU A 257 -2.64 -10.78 12.13
CA GLU A 257 -3.01 -11.18 13.49
C GLU A 257 -2.21 -10.40 14.53
N GLU A 258 -0.90 -10.19 14.29
CA GLU A 258 -0.06 -9.39 15.16
C GLU A 258 -0.49 -7.92 15.21
N ILE A 259 -0.83 -7.30 14.07
CA ILE A 259 -1.35 -5.93 14.05
C ILE A 259 -2.61 -5.83 14.91
N ALA A 260 -3.57 -6.72 14.70
CA ALA A 260 -4.81 -6.74 15.45
C ALA A 260 -4.59 -6.95 16.95
N ALA A 261 -3.64 -7.81 17.34
CA ALA A 261 -3.28 -8.04 18.73
C ALA A 261 -2.65 -6.82 19.41
N HIS A 262 -2.05 -5.91 18.64
CA HIS A 262 -1.44 -4.68 19.18
C HIS A 262 -2.41 -3.50 19.26
N ILE A 263 -3.48 -3.48 18.46
CA ILE A 263 -4.43 -2.35 18.44
C ILE A 263 -5.62 -2.63 19.38
N PRO A 264 -5.79 -1.86 20.46
CA PRO A 264 -6.90 -2.08 21.39
C PRO A 264 -8.26 -1.96 20.68
N GLY A 265 -9.13 -2.96 20.84
CA GLY A 265 -10.48 -2.93 20.30
C GLY A 265 -10.60 -3.02 18.77
N SER A 266 -9.52 -3.35 18.07
CA SER A 266 -9.57 -3.60 16.62
C SER A 266 -10.44 -4.81 16.28
N GLU A 267 -11.06 -4.78 15.08
CA GLU A 267 -11.70 -5.94 14.47
C GLU A 267 -10.71 -6.62 13.52
N PHE A 268 -10.67 -7.97 13.51
CA PHE A 268 -9.81 -8.74 12.61
C PHE A 268 -10.63 -9.67 11.73
N HIS A 269 -10.38 -9.62 10.41
CA HIS A 269 -11.00 -10.49 9.42
C HIS A 269 -9.96 -11.21 8.56
N ALA A 270 -9.84 -12.53 8.74
CA ALA A 270 -9.06 -13.38 7.85
C ALA A 270 -9.98 -13.90 6.72
N ILE A 271 -9.69 -13.51 5.47
CA ILE A 271 -10.51 -13.88 4.32
C ILE A 271 -9.96 -15.15 3.66
N GLU A 272 -10.81 -16.21 3.62
CA GLU A 272 -10.48 -17.45 2.91
C GLU A 272 -10.41 -17.20 1.40
N GLY A 273 -9.39 -17.77 0.73
CA GLY A 273 -9.17 -17.60 -0.71
C GLY A 273 -8.53 -16.27 -1.12
N MET A 274 -8.30 -15.34 -0.20
CA MET A 274 -7.59 -14.10 -0.46
C MET A 274 -6.08 -14.30 -0.32
N GLY A 275 -5.31 -13.84 -1.32
CA GLY A 275 -3.86 -13.67 -1.30
C GLY A 275 -3.47 -12.20 -1.11
N HIS A 276 -2.37 -11.77 -1.74
CA HIS A 276 -1.84 -10.39 -1.64
C HIS A 276 -2.38 -9.43 -2.71
N ILE A 277 -3.39 -9.81 -3.46
CA ILE A 277 -3.96 -8.98 -4.54
C ILE A 277 -5.47 -8.89 -4.38
N ILE A 278 -5.98 -7.64 -4.33
CA ILE A 278 -7.42 -7.37 -4.39
C ILE A 278 -7.85 -7.41 -5.86
N THR A 279 -8.67 -8.40 -6.19
CA THR A 279 -9.21 -8.59 -7.55
C THR A 279 -10.61 -7.99 -7.67
N PRO A 280 -11.14 -7.81 -8.88
CA PRO A 280 -12.53 -7.43 -9.11
C PRO A 280 -13.55 -8.30 -8.39
N LYS A 281 -13.28 -9.61 -8.30
CA LYS A 281 -14.17 -10.55 -7.59
C LYS A 281 -14.12 -10.43 -6.07
N LEU A 282 -12.98 -10.00 -5.51
CA LEU A 282 -12.81 -9.79 -4.07
C LEU A 282 -13.35 -8.42 -3.63
N ALA A 283 -13.37 -7.45 -4.53
CA ALA A 283 -13.74 -6.06 -4.22
C ALA A 283 -15.10 -5.91 -3.49
N PRO A 284 -16.19 -6.58 -3.87
CA PRO A 284 -17.46 -6.48 -3.13
C PRO A 284 -17.36 -6.91 -1.67
N VAL A 285 -16.59 -7.98 -1.38
CA VAL A 285 -16.37 -8.45 0.00
C VAL A 285 -15.65 -7.37 0.82
N MET A 286 -14.63 -6.73 0.23
CA MET A 286 -13.90 -5.65 0.89
C MET A 286 -14.81 -4.44 1.15
N VAL A 287 -15.60 -4.05 0.16
CA VAL A 287 -16.56 -2.92 0.29
C VAL A 287 -17.54 -3.19 1.43
N ASP A 288 -18.16 -4.37 1.48
CA ASP A 288 -19.13 -4.70 2.50
C ASP A 288 -18.51 -4.69 3.91
N LEU A 289 -17.34 -5.30 4.09
CA LEU A 289 -16.63 -5.30 5.39
C LEU A 289 -16.30 -3.89 5.87
N VAL A 290 -15.77 -3.04 4.98
CA VAL A 290 -15.39 -1.66 5.32
C VAL A 290 -16.61 -0.81 5.62
N ARG A 291 -17.64 -0.86 4.74
CA ARG A 291 -18.89 -0.12 4.94
C ARG A 291 -19.55 -0.49 6.27
N ASP A 292 -19.72 -1.78 6.52
CA ASP A 292 -20.40 -2.26 7.73
C ASP A 292 -19.61 -1.94 9.00
N PHE A 293 -18.27 -2.00 8.93
CA PHE A 293 -17.40 -1.56 10.02
C PHE A 293 -17.57 -0.07 10.31
N ILE A 294 -17.49 0.79 9.28
CA ILE A 294 -17.63 2.24 9.45
C ILE A 294 -19.02 2.58 10.05
N ILE A 295 -20.11 2.01 9.50
CA ILE A 295 -21.48 2.26 10.00
C ILE A 295 -21.64 1.86 11.47
N ARG A 296 -20.98 0.81 11.93
CA ARG A 296 -21.05 0.39 13.35
C ARG A 296 -20.25 1.28 14.29
N ARG A 297 -19.30 2.06 13.78
CA ARG A 297 -18.33 2.82 14.59
C ARG A 297 -18.52 4.35 14.52
N THR A 298 -19.39 4.81 13.60
CA THR A 298 -19.82 6.21 13.47
C THR A 298 -21.24 6.40 13.98
#